data_9e9733fb2d1419e426f9cb331300f6c1
#
_entry.id   9e9733fb2d1419e426f9cb331300f6c1
#
_cell.length_a   1.000
_cell.length_b   1.000
_cell.length_c   1.000
_cell.angle_alpha   90.00
_cell.angle_beta   90.00
_cell.angle_gamma   90.00
#
_symmetry.space_group_name_H-M   'P 1'
#
loop_
_entity.id
_entity.type
_entity.pdbx_description
1 polymer ?
#
loop_
_entity_poly.entity_id
_entity_poly.type
_entity_poly.pdbx_seq_one_letter_code
_entity_poly.pdbx_strand_id
1 'polypeptide(L)'
;MKKLFTATLLIFSLLTTMQADENPKMKMTDVTGKTYDVTGTEQGLQIKGLEGKVIFLEFFGHKCPPCLASIPHLIKLQTKHKDKFAIVSIEVQGYSNAQTAKFAKEKGMNYIVVAEEKASELVSYIQQRAQWKGSIPFLVALDTKGDVQFVQAGMLPEESLEELISQLSKTTK
;
A
#
# COMPACT_ATOMS: atom_id res chain seq x y z
N MET A 1 35.44 39.45 57.81
CA MET A 1 35.56 39.35 56.33
C MET A 1 34.69 38.16 55.89
N LYS A 2 33.43 38.42 55.48
CA LYS A 2 32.48 37.39 55.07
C LYS A 2 32.49 37.37 53.54
N LYS A 3 32.92 36.22 52.96
CA LYS A 3 32.87 35.98 51.52
C LYS A 3 31.48 35.44 51.15
N LEU A 4 30.71 36.25 50.38
CA LEU A 4 29.45 35.79 49.74
C LEU A 4 29.82 34.95 48.54
N PHE A 5 29.39 33.70 48.54
CA PHE A 5 29.38 32.82 47.34
C PHE A 5 28.03 32.95 46.69
N THR A 6 27.98 33.63 45.57
CA THR A 6 26.80 33.67 44.68
C THR A 6 26.81 32.41 43.79
N ALA A 7 25.89 31.50 44.08
CA ALA A 7 25.68 30.30 43.22
C ALA A 7 24.75 30.71 42.07
N THR A 8 25.27 30.79 40.86
CA THR A 8 24.52 31.02 39.63
C THR A 8 23.95 29.69 39.16
N LEU A 9 22.63 29.49 39.32
CA LEU A 9 21.91 28.33 38.87
C LEU A 9 21.62 28.48 37.38
N LEU A 10 22.38 27.76 36.52
CA LEU A 10 22.12 27.66 35.10
C LEU A 10 20.97 26.68 34.87
N ILE A 11 19.77 27.17 34.64
CA ILE A 11 18.63 26.39 34.19
C ILE A 11 18.81 26.09 32.71
N PHE A 12 19.29 24.90 32.42
CA PHE A 12 19.36 24.35 31.04
C PHE A 12 17.96 23.82 30.67
N SER A 13 17.13 24.70 30.06
CA SER A 13 15.85 24.27 29.50
C SER A 13 16.11 23.36 28.31
N LEU A 14 15.94 22.05 28.48
CA LEU A 14 15.81 21.11 27.38
C LEU A 14 14.48 21.44 26.64
N LEU A 15 14.58 22.21 25.56
CA LEU A 15 13.52 22.22 24.54
C LEU A 15 13.60 20.88 23.78
N THR A 16 12.85 19.89 24.25
CA THR A 16 12.50 18.72 23.43
C THR A 16 11.56 19.21 22.35
N THR A 17 12.09 19.48 21.17
CA THR A 17 11.28 19.63 19.96
C THR A 17 10.61 18.26 19.71
N MET A 18 9.30 18.18 20.03
CA MET A 18 8.45 17.11 19.50
C MET A 18 8.45 17.26 17.96
N GLN A 19 9.31 16.52 17.27
CA GLN A 19 9.13 16.26 15.86
C GLN A 19 7.83 15.47 15.76
N ALA A 20 6.77 16.12 15.31
CA ALA A 20 5.61 15.43 14.80
C ALA A 20 6.12 14.58 13.62
N ASP A 21 6.07 13.28 13.76
CA ASP A 21 6.41 12.32 12.71
C ASP A 21 5.38 12.54 11.60
N GLU A 22 5.74 13.35 10.60
CA GLU A 22 4.82 13.71 9.53
C GLU A 22 4.61 12.46 8.68
N ASN A 23 3.38 11.94 8.68
CA ASN A 23 3.01 10.76 7.91
C ASN A 23 3.53 10.86 6.47
N PRO A 24 4.29 9.87 5.96
CA PRO A 24 4.90 9.94 4.64
C PRO A 24 3.83 10.08 3.56
N LYS A 25 4.01 11.08 2.69
CA LYS A 25 3.15 11.36 1.55
C LYS A 25 3.81 10.86 0.29
N MET A 26 3.11 10.05 -0.46
CA MET A 26 3.56 9.40 -1.67
C MET A 26 2.53 9.57 -2.77
N LYS A 27 2.90 9.26 -4.00
CA LYS A 27 1.98 9.24 -5.14
C LYS A 27 2.15 7.97 -5.95
N MET A 28 1.06 7.55 -6.58
CA MET A 28 1.10 6.55 -7.64
C MET A 28 0.24 7.02 -8.80
N THR A 29 0.66 6.71 -10.03
CA THR A 29 -0.11 7.01 -11.23
C THR A 29 -0.39 5.71 -11.98
N ASP A 30 -1.67 5.41 -12.20
CA ASP A 30 -2.07 4.19 -12.89
C ASP A 30 -1.81 4.26 -14.41
N VAL A 31 -1.96 3.13 -15.06
CA VAL A 31 -1.74 3.01 -16.53
C VAL A 31 -2.72 3.82 -17.36
N THR A 32 -3.79 4.36 -16.79
CA THR A 32 -4.75 5.27 -17.45
C THR A 32 -4.35 6.73 -17.31
N GLY A 33 -3.33 7.03 -16.49
CA GLY A 33 -2.85 8.39 -16.20
C GLY A 33 -3.49 9.03 -14.96
N LYS A 34 -4.36 8.31 -14.24
CA LYS A 34 -4.95 8.82 -13.00
C LYS A 34 -3.95 8.72 -11.85
N THR A 35 -3.74 9.85 -11.16
CA THR A 35 -2.84 9.92 -10.00
C THR A 35 -3.64 9.81 -8.71
N TYR A 36 -3.08 9.07 -7.76
CA TYR A 36 -3.60 8.86 -6.41
C TYR A 36 -2.59 9.39 -5.40
N ASP A 37 -3.05 10.23 -4.47
CA ASP A 37 -2.27 10.61 -3.29
C ASP A 37 -2.37 9.47 -2.28
N VAL A 38 -1.22 9.04 -1.75
CA VAL A 38 -1.10 7.97 -0.76
C VAL A 38 -0.40 8.52 0.48
N THR A 39 -1.00 8.33 1.64
CA THR A 39 -0.41 8.70 2.92
C THR A 39 -0.15 7.45 3.73
N GLY A 40 1.10 7.24 4.14
CA GLY A 40 1.43 6.19 5.12
C GLY A 40 0.90 6.58 6.49
N THR A 41 0.35 5.62 7.21
CA THR A 41 -0.08 5.79 8.60
C THR A 41 0.69 4.83 9.51
N GLU A 42 0.50 4.95 10.81
CA GLU A 42 1.10 4.01 11.76
C GLU A 42 0.63 2.56 11.50
N GLN A 43 -0.65 2.37 11.15
CA GLN A 43 -1.27 1.06 10.95
C GLN A 43 -1.37 0.63 9.48
N GLY A 44 -1.18 1.55 8.51
CA GLY A 44 -1.38 1.17 7.10
C GLY A 44 -1.22 2.31 6.12
N LEU A 45 -2.21 2.47 5.22
CA LEU A 45 -2.22 3.44 4.12
C LEU A 45 -3.58 4.09 3.95
N GLN A 46 -3.58 5.40 3.68
CA GLN A 46 -4.74 6.12 3.17
C GLN A 46 -4.52 6.41 1.68
N ILE A 47 -5.41 5.95 0.82
CA ILE A 47 -5.35 6.18 -0.64
C ILE A 47 -6.54 7.04 -1.03
N LYS A 48 -6.27 8.28 -1.44
CA LYS A 48 -7.30 9.24 -1.80
C LYS A 48 -8.15 8.75 -2.97
N GLY A 49 -9.46 8.71 -2.76
CA GLY A 49 -10.45 8.20 -3.72
C GLY A 49 -10.74 6.70 -3.58
N LEU A 50 -10.16 6.03 -2.58
CA LEU A 50 -10.46 4.64 -2.22
C LEU A 50 -10.92 4.49 -0.77
N GLU A 51 -11.28 5.60 -0.12
CA GLU A 51 -11.72 5.62 1.28
C GLU A 51 -12.95 4.73 1.48
N GLY A 52 -13.00 4.03 2.60
CA GLY A 52 -14.11 3.15 2.97
C GLY A 52 -14.16 1.82 2.20
N LYS A 53 -13.19 1.55 1.33
CA LYS A 53 -13.07 0.27 0.63
C LYS A 53 -12.05 -0.63 1.32
N VAL A 54 -12.28 -1.93 1.27
CA VAL A 54 -11.23 -2.92 1.45
C VAL A 54 -10.29 -2.82 0.26
N ILE A 55 -8.98 -2.78 0.49
CA ILE A 55 -7.99 -2.62 -0.58
C ILE A 55 -7.05 -3.81 -0.57
N PHE A 56 -6.90 -4.44 -1.73
CA PHE A 56 -5.80 -5.37 -1.98
C PHE A 56 -4.71 -4.65 -2.76
N LEU A 57 -3.60 -4.36 -2.08
CA LEU A 57 -2.38 -3.87 -2.73
C LEU A 57 -1.52 -5.09 -3.07
N GLU A 58 -1.46 -5.41 -4.36
CA GLU A 58 -0.75 -6.57 -4.89
C GLU A 58 0.51 -6.11 -5.64
N PHE A 59 1.59 -6.86 -5.44
CA PHE A 59 2.81 -6.73 -6.23
C PHE A 59 2.96 -7.97 -7.10
N PHE A 60 3.05 -7.76 -8.40
CA PHE A 60 3.07 -8.84 -9.37
C PHE A 60 4.14 -8.65 -10.45
N GLY A 61 4.35 -9.66 -11.26
CA GLY A 61 5.26 -9.59 -12.40
C GLY A 61 4.69 -10.23 -13.65
N HIS A 62 5.03 -9.67 -14.79
CA HIS A 62 4.57 -10.13 -16.11
C HIS A 62 5.15 -11.50 -16.52
N LYS A 63 6.23 -11.95 -15.87
CA LYS A 63 6.86 -13.28 -16.07
C LYS A 63 6.71 -14.19 -14.85
N CYS A 64 5.77 -13.93 -13.97
CA CYS A 64 5.53 -14.66 -12.75
C CYS A 64 4.34 -15.61 -12.93
N PRO A 65 4.53 -16.93 -13.12
CA PRO A 65 3.44 -17.86 -13.42
C PRO A 65 2.30 -17.85 -12.37
N PRO A 66 2.55 -17.88 -11.05
CA PRO A 66 1.48 -17.79 -10.07
C PRO A 66 0.76 -16.41 -10.09
N CYS A 67 1.47 -15.31 -10.41
CA CYS A 67 0.83 -14.00 -10.58
C CYS A 67 -0.13 -14.01 -11.78
N LEU A 68 0.29 -14.61 -12.90
CA LEU A 68 -0.56 -14.73 -14.11
C LEU A 68 -1.79 -15.59 -13.85
N ALA A 69 -1.66 -16.63 -13.04
CA ALA A 69 -2.77 -17.51 -12.66
C ALA A 69 -3.80 -16.81 -11.75
N SER A 70 -3.39 -15.84 -10.94
CA SER A 70 -4.31 -15.08 -10.06
C SER A 70 -5.12 -14.01 -10.79
N ILE A 71 -4.67 -13.50 -11.95
CA ILE A 71 -5.34 -12.39 -12.66
C ILE A 71 -6.84 -12.65 -12.92
N PRO A 72 -7.28 -13.81 -13.46
CA PRO A 72 -8.70 -14.08 -13.68
C PRO A 72 -9.54 -14.04 -12.39
N HIS A 73 -9.00 -14.53 -11.28
CA HIS A 73 -9.65 -14.50 -9.97
C HIS A 73 -9.82 -13.05 -9.47
N LEU A 74 -8.77 -12.23 -9.60
CA LEU A 74 -8.79 -10.82 -9.22
C LEU A 74 -9.81 -10.02 -10.05
N ILE A 75 -9.89 -10.25 -11.37
CA ILE A 75 -10.89 -9.63 -12.25
C ILE A 75 -12.30 -9.96 -11.77
N LYS A 76 -12.58 -11.21 -11.44
CA LYS A 76 -13.88 -11.68 -10.94
C LYS A 76 -14.23 -11.02 -9.59
N LEU A 77 -13.28 -10.99 -8.65
CA LEU A 77 -13.46 -10.35 -7.33
C LEU A 77 -13.72 -8.86 -7.47
N GLN A 78 -12.93 -8.14 -8.30
CA GLN A 78 -13.14 -6.72 -8.55
C GLN A 78 -14.52 -6.44 -9.15
N THR A 79 -14.98 -7.26 -10.11
CA THR A 79 -16.30 -7.13 -10.70
C THR A 79 -17.41 -7.32 -9.68
N LYS A 80 -17.27 -8.36 -8.84
CA LYS A 80 -18.29 -8.74 -7.84
C LYS A 80 -18.42 -7.71 -6.72
N HIS A 81 -17.30 -7.11 -6.30
CA HIS A 81 -17.23 -6.28 -5.10
C HIS A 81 -16.89 -4.80 -5.36
N LYS A 82 -17.02 -4.31 -6.60
CA LYS A 82 -16.60 -2.97 -7.06
C LYS A 82 -16.96 -1.80 -6.14
N ASP A 83 -18.08 -1.91 -5.43
CA ASP A 83 -18.57 -0.81 -4.59
C ASP A 83 -17.85 -0.69 -3.26
N LYS A 84 -17.38 -1.80 -2.70
CA LYS A 84 -16.75 -1.89 -1.37
C LYS A 84 -15.31 -2.40 -1.38
N PHE A 85 -14.76 -2.68 -2.54
CA PHE A 85 -13.46 -3.29 -2.72
C PHE A 85 -12.70 -2.66 -3.87
N ALA A 86 -11.40 -2.56 -3.75
CA ALA A 86 -10.51 -2.10 -4.80
C ALA A 86 -9.22 -2.92 -4.81
N ILE A 87 -8.74 -3.25 -6.00
CA ILE A 87 -7.42 -3.84 -6.21
C ILE A 87 -6.51 -2.76 -6.78
N VAL A 88 -5.31 -2.64 -6.21
CA VAL A 88 -4.18 -1.88 -6.74
C VAL A 88 -3.05 -2.87 -6.99
N SER A 89 -2.78 -3.19 -8.25
CA SER A 89 -1.71 -4.11 -8.65
C SER A 89 -0.52 -3.33 -9.21
N ILE A 90 0.66 -3.53 -8.61
CA ILE A 90 1.91 -2.87 -9.03
C ILE A 90 2.80 -3.89 -9.73
N GLU A 91 3.13 -3.63 -10.99
CA GLU A 91 4.07 -4.43 -11.77
C GLU A 91 5.50 -4.11 -11.35
N VAL A 92 6.26 -5.12 -10.88
CA VAL A 92 7.59 -4.95 -10.26
C VAL A 92 8.70 -5.77 -10.95
N GLN A 93 8.51 -6.17 -12.19
CA GLN A 93 9.54 -6.84 -13.01
C GLN A 93 10.10 -5.96 -14.14
N GLY A 94 9.94 -4.64 -14.01
CA GLY A 94 10.62 -3.67 -14.87
C GLY A 94 9.91 -3.32 -16.17
N TYR A 95 8.61 -3.59 -16.32
CA TYR A 95 7.85 -3.01 -17.40
C TYR A 95 7.71 -1.49 -17.22
N SER A 96 7.91 -0.75 -18.31
CA SER A 96 7.55 0.66 -18.37
C SER A 96 6.02 0.83 -18.23
N ASN A 97 5.57 2.06 -17.95
CA ASN A 97 4.14 2.35 -17.88
C ASN A 97 3.39 1.96 -19.16
N ALA A 98 3.97 2.19 -20.34
CA ALA A 98 3.37 1.81 -21.62
C ALA A 98 3.26 0.29 -21.80
N GLN A 99 4.28 -0.46 -21.39
CA GLN A 99 4.28 -1.93 -21.43
C GLN A 99 3.27 -2.50 -20.43
N THR A 100 3.21 -1.95 -19.23
CA THR A 100 2.24 -2.33 -18.21
C THR A 100 0.80 -2.05 -18.67
N ALA A 101 0.55 -0.90 -19.30
CA ALA A 101 -0.76 -0.56 -19.87
C ALA A 101 -1.20 -1.56 -20.95
N LYS A 102 -0.27 -1.90 -21.86
CA LYS A 102 -0.53 -2.90 -22.91
C LYS A 102 -0.85 -4.27 -22.31
N PHE A 103 -0.05 -4.71 -21.34
CA PHE A 103 -0.24 -5.98 -20.63
C PHE A 103 -1.58 -6.02 -19.91
N ALA A 104 -1.93 -4.97 -19.15
CA ALA A 104 -3.20 -4.88 -18.44
C ALA A 104 -4.41 -4.99 -19.39
N LYS A 105 -4.33 -4.32 -20.54
CA LYS A 105 -5.35 -4.40 -21.59
C LYS A 105 -5.45 -5.80 -22.19
N GLU A 106 -4.35 -6.44 -22.53
CA GLU A 106 -4.30 -7.80 -23.09
C GLU A 106 -4.85 -8.85 -22.12
N LYS A 107 -4.63 -8.66 -20.81
CA LYS A 107 -5.15 -9.54 -19.75
C LYS A 107 -6.56 -9.21 -19.29
N GLY A 108 -7.16 -8.12 -19.77
CA GLY A 108 -8.51 -7.69 -19.38
C GLY A 108 -8.59 -7.25 -17.92
N MET A 109 -7.48 -6.76 -17.33
CA MET A 109 -7.45 -6.32 -15.93
C MET A 109 -8.39 -5.11 -15.76
N ASN A 110 -9.37 -5.24 -14.89
CA ASN A 110 -10.45 -4.27 -14.66
C ASN A 110 -10.30 -3.49 -13.34
N TYR A 111 -9.10 -3.43 -12.83
CA TYR A 111 -8.73 -2.79 -11.57
C TYR A 111 -7.55 -1.82 -11.79
N ILE A 112 -7.11 -1.16 -10.73
CA ILE A 112 -6.01 -0.19 -10.79
C ILE A 112 -4.70 -0.95 -11.02
N VAL A 113 -4.03 -0.66 -12.13
CA VAL A 113 -2.72 -1.25 -12.47
C VAL A 113 -1.69 -0.14 -12.59
N VAL A 114 -0.54 -0.33 -11.97
CA VAL A 114 0.52 0.67 -11.85
C VAL A 114 1.85 0.03 -12.23
N ALA A 115 2.69 0.73 -13.00
CA ALA A 115 4.08 0.34 -13.19
C ALA A 115 4.92 0.81 -12.00
N GLU A 116 5.92 0.04 -11.57
CA GLU A 116 6.80 0.37 -10.44
C GLU A 116 7.38 1.78 -10.54
N GLU A 117 7.83 2.21 -11.73
CA GLU A 117 8.37 3.55 -11.98
C GLU A 117 7.39 4.69 -11.63
N LYS A 118 6.09 4.40 -11.59
CA LYS A 118 5.00 5.33 -11.25
C LYS A 118 4.52 5.23 -9.80
N ALA A 119 5.15 4.36 -8.99
CA ALA A 119 4.84 4.12 -7.60
C ALA A 119 6.09 3.84 -6.75
N SER A 120 7.27 4.27 -7.18
CA SER A 120 8.57 3.90 -6.59
C SER A 120 8.67 4.22 -5.08
N GLU A 121 8.13 5.37 -4.66
CA GLU A 121 8.09 5.75 -3.24
C GLU A 121 7.20 4.79 -2.43
N LEU A 122 6.02 4.43 -2.95
CA LEU A 122 5.12 3.48 -2.32
C LEU A 122 5.74 2.08 -2.26
N VAL A 123 6.38 1.62 -3.34
CA VAL A 123 7.10 0.34 -3.36
C VAL A 123 8.18 0.30 -2.29
N SER A 124 9.02 1.35 -2.22
CA SER A 124 10.09 1.46 -1.21
C SER A 124 9.52 1.50 0.21
N TYR A 125 8.41 2.21 0.43
CA TYR A 125 7.72 2.27 1.71
C TYR A 125 7.24 0.89 2.15
N ILE A 126 6.59 0.12 1.26
CA ILE A 126 6.11 -1.22 1.57
C ILE A 126 7.29 -2.19 1.79
N GLN A 127 8.36 -2.09 1.01
CA GLN A 127 9.57 -2.90 1.24
C GLN A 127 10.10 -2.74 2.66
N GLN A 128 10.15 -1.51 3.16
CA GLN A 128 10.63 -1.22 4.52
C GLN A 128 9.63 -1.68 5.59
N ARG A 129 8.35 -1.32 5.44
CA ARG A 129 7.31 -1.56 6.46
C ARG A 129 6.94 -3.04 6.60
N ALA A 130 6.81 -3.75 5.49
CA ALA A 130 6.47 -5.17 5.44
C ALA A 130 7.72 -6.08 5.42
N GLN A 131 8.94 -5.53 5.44
CA GLN A 131 10.20 -6.26 5.26
C GLN A 131 10.19 -7.13 4.00
N TRP A 132 9.46 -6.67 2.99
CA TRP A 132 9.31 -7.38 1.73
C TRP A 132 10.59 -7.30 0.88
N LYS A 133 11.08 -8.45 0.42
CA LYS A 133 12.35 -8.58 -0.33
C LYS A 133 12.15 -8.90 -1.81
N GLY A 134 10.99 -8.53 -2.37
CA GLY A 134 10.72 -8.68 -3.81
C GLY A 134 10.13 -10.03 -4.22
N SER A 135 9.76 -10.91 -3.29
CA SER A 135 9.03 -12.14 -3.62
C SER A 135 7.63 -11.81 -4.12
N ILE A 136 7.21 -12.40 -5.25
CA ILE A 136 5.92 -12.19 -5.88
C ILE A 136 5.21 -13.50 -6.21
N PRO A 137 3.84 -13.53 -6.24
CA PRO A 137 2.96 -12.42 -5.88
C PRO A 137 3.08 -12.08 -4.39
N PHE A 138 2.88 -10.80 -4.06
CA PHE A 138 2.87 -10.34 -2.68
C PHE A 138 1.64 -9.47 -2.45
N LEU A 139 0.87 -9.76 -1.43
CA LEU A 139 -0.39 -9.11 -1.10
C LEU A 139 -0.31 -8.41 0.25
N VAL A 140 -0.74 -7.16 0.28
CA VAL A 140 -1.07 -6.40 1.49
C VAL A 140 -2.55 -6.07 1.45
N ALA A 141 -3.34 -6.59 2.38
CA ALA A 141 -4.76 -6.31 2.46
C ALA A 141 -5.06 -5.28 3.57
N LEU A 142 -5.77 -4.23 3.16
CA LEU A 142 -6.18 -3.13 4.02
C LEU A 142 -7.70 -3.23 4.26
N ASP A 143 -8.12 -2.94 5.47
CA ASP A 143 -9.55 -2.80 5.79
C ASP A 143 -10.12 -1.46 5.31
N THR A 144 -11.38 -1.19 5.62
CA THR A 144 -12.10 0.03 5.22
C THR A 144 -11.56 1.31 5.85
N LYS A 145 -10.71 1.21 6.87
CA LYS A 145 -10.00 2.35 7.49
C LYS A 145 -8.63 2.60 6.87
N GLY A 146 -8.15 1.64 6.05
CA GLY A 146 -6.82 1.65 5.48
C GLY A 146 -5.77 1.00 6.39
N ASP A 147 -6.19 0.29 7.44
CA ASP A 147 -5.29 -0.42 8.33
C ASP A 147 -4.91 -1.77 7.72
N VAL A 148 -3.62 -2.15 7.81
CA VAL A 148 -3.12 -3.44 7.32
C VAL A 148 -3.64 -4.54 8.23
N GLN A 149 -4.39 -5.48 7.65
CA GLN A 149 -4.96 -6.61 8.37
C GLN A 149 -4.33 -7.94 7.96
N PHE A 150 -3.73 -8.00 6.75
CA PHE A 150 -3.17 -9.24 6.24
C PHE A 150 -2.02 -8.95 5.28
N VAL A 151 -0.96 -9.77 5.35
CA VAL A 151 0.20 -9.73 4.44
C VAL A 151 0.59 -11.15 4.07
N GLN A 152 0.73 -11.43 2.78
CA GLN A 152 1.05 -12.77 2.28
C GLN A 152 1.97 -12.72 1.08
N ALA A 153 3.02 -13.53 1.09
CA ALA A 153 3.81 -13.90 -0.08
C ALA A 153 3.29 -15.19 -0.69
N GLY A 154 3.20 -15.23 -2.02
CA GLY A 154 2.63 -16.38 -2.76
C GLY A 154 1.15 -16.20 -3.10
N MET A 155 0.68 -17.03 -4.05
CA MET A 155 -0.70 -17.01 -4.53
C MET A 155 -1.65 -17.57 -3.47
N LEU A 156 -2.79 -16.89 -3.30
CA LEU A 156 -3.91 -17.37 -2.48
C LEU A 156 -5.02 -17.95 -3.38
N PRO A 157 -5.75 -18.99 -2.92
CA PRO A 157 -6.96 -19.45 -3.56
C PRO A 157 -8.03 -18.35 -3.62
N GLU A 158 -8.88 -18.37 -4.69
CA GLU A 158 -9.97 -17.40 -4.84
C GLU A 158 -10.89 -17.37 -3.61
N GLU A 159 -11.22 -18.54 -3.06
CA GLU A 159 -12.08 -18.66 -1.87
C GLU A 159 -11.50 -17.91 -0.65
N SER A 160 -10.18 -18.05 -0.44
CA SER A 160 -9.49 -17.34 0.67
C SER A 160 -9.50 -15.83 0.47
N LEU A 161 -9.34 -15.34 -0.76
CA LEU A 161 -9.44 -13.93 -1.09
C LEU A 161 -10.87 -13.40 -0.89
N GLU A 162 -11.88 -14.17 -1.28
CA GLU A 162 -13.29 -13.84 -1.07
C GLU A 162 -13.64 -13.72 0.42
N GLU A 163 -13.19 -14.70 1.22
CA GLU A 163 -13.38 -14.69 2.66
C GLU A 163 -12.71 -13.49 3.30
N LEU A 164 -11.47 -13.17 2.91
CA LEU A 164 -10.72 -12.01 3.39
C LEU A 164 -11.47 -10.70 3.10
N ILE A 165 -12.00 -10.51 1.89
CA ILE A 165 -12.84 -9.34 1.54
C ILE A 165 -14.06 -9.27 2.47
N SER A 166 -14.73 -10.40 2.72
CA SER A 166 -15.92 -10.45 3.57
C SER A 166 -15.59 -10.08 5.02
N GLN A 167 -14.48 -10.57 5.56
CA GLN A 167 -14.02 -10.28 6.92
C GLN A 167 -13.67 -8.80 7.07
N LEU A 168 -12.84 -8.26 6.18
CA LEU A 168 -12.36 -6.88 6.24
C LEU A 168 -13.46 -5.85 5.97
N SER A 169 -14.51 -6.22 5.23
CA SER A 169 -15.68 -5.36 5.01
C SER A 169 -16.54 -5.18 6.29
N LYS A 170 -16.38 -6.03 7.31
CA LYS A 170 -17.16 -5.99 8.57
C LYS A 170 -16.47 -5.20 9.69
N THR A 171 -15.21 -4.84 9.52
CA THR A 171 -14.39 -4.18 10.55
C THR A 171 -14.82 -2.72 10.83
N THR A 172 -15.91 -2.25 10.21
CA THR A 172 -16.47 -0.92 10.41
C THR A 172 -17.47 -0.94 11.58
N LYS A 173 -16.98 -0.97 12.83
CA LYS A 173 -17.76 -0.60 14.01
C LYS A 173 -16.96 0.32 14.91
#